data_d8e1a314eb7a98b053de028899f7da06
#
_entry.id   d8e1a314eb7a98b053de028899f7da06
#
_cell.length_a   1.000
_cell.length_b   1.000
_cell.length_c   1.000
_cell.angle_alpha   90.00
_cell.angle_beta   90.00
_cell.angle_gamma   90.00
#
_symmetry.space_group_name_H-M   'P 1'
#
loop_
_entity.id
_entity.type
_entity.pdbx_description
1 polymer ?
#
loop_
_entity_poly.entity_id
_entity_poly.type
_entity_poly.pdbx_seq_one_letter_code
_entity_poly.pdbx_strand_id
1 'polypeptide(L)'
;MQLDVRVLAPADDARWDALVESSAQGTVFAQRWWIEAATDGQGQRLGCFTGDRLLAGLPIWSTTTLGIRRLRQPPLTPYWGPIFGKLDGGYTTQLNSQMSILRAFAEALLPWPDVTMQWHPR
;
A
#
# COMPACT_ATOMS: atom_id res chain seq x y z
N MET A 1 17.42 1.15 9.42
CA MET A 1 16.09 1.78 9.56
C MET A 1 15.10 0.72 10.00
N GLN A 2 14.42 0.98 11.10
CA GLN A 2 13.41 0.06 11.65
C GLN A 2 12.09 0.31 10.93
N LEU A 3 11.56 -0.71 10.25
CA LEU A 3 10.32 -0.61 9.51
C LEU A 3 9.26 -1.50 10.15
N ASP A 4 8.07 -0.94 10.35
CA ASP A 4 6.90 -1.67 10.84
C ASP A 4 5.78 -1.57 9.81
N VAL A 5 5.19 -2.70 9.47
CA VAL A 5 4.04 -2.76 8.56
C VAL A 5 2.81 -3.18 9.34
N ARG A 6 1.75 -2.41 9.22
CA ARG A 6 0.47 -2.75 9.86
C ARG A 6 -0.71 -2.29 9.02
N VAL A 7 -1.85 -2.90 9.27
CA VAL A 7 -3.12 -2.45 8.68
C VAL A 7 -3.50 -1.12 9.31
N LEU A 8 -3.87 -0.16 8.48
CA LEU A 8 -4.26 1.16 8.96
C LEU A 8 -5.68 1.13 9.51
N ALA A 9 -5.90 1.94 10.55
CA ALA A 9 -7.18 2.14 11.19
C ALA A 9 -7.75 3.51 10.79
N PRO A 10 -9.02 3.80 11.10
CA PRO A 10 -9.59 5.14 10.83
C PRO A 10 -8.78 6.30 11.43
N ALA A 11 -8.10 6.07 12.54
CA ALA A 11 -7.22 7.08 13.14
C ALA A 11 -6.04 7.47 12.24
N ASP A 12 -5.72 6.63 11.25
CA ASP A 12 -4.62 6.86 10.31
C ASP A 12 -5.08 7.51 9.01
N ASP A 13 -6.36 7.81 8.85
CA ASP A 13 -6.91 8.30 7.59
C ASP A 13 -6.26 9.60 7.12
N ALA A 14 -6.01 10.52 8.04
CA ALA A 14 -5.36 11.79 7.69
C ALA A 14 -3.93 11.56 7.18
N ARG A 15 -3.21 10.62 7.78
CA ARG A 15 -1.85 10.25 7.34
C ARG A 15 -1.88 9.62 5.94
N TRP A 16 -2.85 8.76 5.69
CA TRP A 16 -3.02 8.15 4.37
C TRP A 16 -3.31 9.21 3.31
N ASP A 17 -4.26 10.11 3.57
CA ASP A 17 -4.62 11.15 2.61
C ASP A 17 -3.43 12.05 2.30
N ALA A 18 -2.65 12.42 3.31
CA ALA A 18 -1.44 13.21 3.11
C ALA A 18 -0.39 12.44 2.28
N LEU A 19 -0.26 11.14 2.53
CA LEU A 19 0.65 10.29 1.77
C LEU A 19 0.26 10.24 0.29
N VAL A 20 -1.00 10.00 -0.01
CA VAL A 20 -1.50 9.94 -1.38
C VAL A 20 -1.26 11.27 -2.10
N GLU A 21 -1.55 12.36 -1.43
CA GLU A 21 -1.42 13.70 -2.02
C GLU A 21 0.04 14.04 -2.33
N SER A 22 0.98 13.62 -1.49
CA SER A 22 2.40 13.93 -1.67
C SER A 22 3.15 12.92 -2.50
N SER A 23 2.57 11.77 -2.80
CA SER A 23 3.26 10.68 -3.49
C SER A 23 3.28 10.88 -4.99
N ALA A 24 4.43 10.57 -5.61
CA ALA A 24 4.54 10.53 -7.06
C ALA A 24 3.66 9.43 -7.69
N GLN A 25 3.39 8.37 -6.93
CA GLN A 25 2.50 7.28 -7.33
C GLN A 25 1.05 7.50 -6.89
N GLY A 26 0.78 8.60 -6.18
CA GLY A 26 -0.55 8.92 -5.71
C GLY A 26 -1.49 9.21 -6.89
N THR A 27 -2.57 8.45 -6.97
CA THR A 27 -3.56 8.57 -8.02
C THR A 27 -4.94 8.55 -7.39
N VAL A 28 -5.96 8.79 -8.21
CA VAL A 28 -7.35 8.64 -7.76
C VAL A 28 -7.61 7.22 -7.19
N PHE A 29 -6.92 6.23 -7.71
CA PHE A 29 -7.11 4.84 -7.30
C PHE A 29 -6.58 4.54 -5.90
N ALA A 30 -5.74 5.39 -5.33
CA ALA A 30 -5.25 5.29 -3.96
C ALA A 30 -6.08 6.08 -2.96
N GLN A 31 -7.04 6.89 -3.42
CA GLN A 31 -7.93 7.65 -2.55
C GLN A 31 -8.82 6.70 -1.76
N ARG A 32 -9.09 7.03 -0.50
CA ARG A 32 -9.90 6.18 0.38
C ARG A 32 -11.28 5.89 -0.21
N TRP A 33 -11.92 6.89 -0.81
CA TRP A 33 -13.25 6.70 -1.40
C TRP A 33 -13.24 5.75 -2.59
N TRP A 34 -12.15 5.73 -3.39
CA TRP A 34 -12.02 4.78 -4.49
C TRP A 34 -11.84 3.36 -3.97
N ILE A 35 -10.94 3.19 -2.99
CA ILE A 35 -10.69 1.88 -2.38
C ILE A 35 -12.00 1.31 -1.82
N GLU A 36 -12.75 2.12 -1.11
CA GLU A 36 -14.03 1.69 -0.54
C GLU A 36 -15.04 1.32 -1.62
N ALA A 37 -15.20 2.16 -2.62
CA ALA A 37 -16.17 1.93 -3.70
C ALA A 37 -15.79 0.71 -4.55
N ALA A 38 -14.53 0.59 -4.93
CA ALA A 38 -14.07 -0.48 -5.83
C ALA A 38 -14.05 -1.85 -5.16
N THR A 39 -13.98 -1.91 -3.84
CA THR A 39 -13.91 -3.16 -3.08
C THR A 39 -15.17 -3.42 -2.26
N ASP A 40 -16.21 -2.62 -2.45
CA ASP A 40 -17.47 -2.72 -1.69
C ASP A 40 -17.22 -2.64 -0.17
N GLY A 41 -16.36 -1.72 0.24
CA GLY A 41 -16.03 -1.51 1.65
C GLY A 41 -15.09 -2.56 2.25
N GLN A 42 -14.59 -3.50 1.46
CA GLN A 42 -13.76 -4.61 1.95
C GLN A 42 -12.27 -4.34 1.84
N GLY A 43 -11.89 -3.28 1.14
CA GLY A 43 -10.49 -2.92 0.98
C GLY A 43 -9.85 -2.49 2.27
N GLN A 44 -8.59 -2.82 2.43
CA GLN A 44 -7.77 -2.42 3.55
C GLN A 44 -6.53 -1.69 3.03
N ARG A 45 -5.83 -1.04 3.94
CA ARG A 45 -4.60 -0.31 3.61
C ARG A 45 -3.52 -0.74 4.57
N LEU A 46 -2.39 -1.15 4.03
CA LEU A 46 -1.19 -1.38 4.83
C LEU A 46 -0.39 -0.09 4.86
N GLY A 47 0.21 0.18 6.00
CA GLY A 47 1.16 1.27 6.14
C GLY A 47 2.51 0.76 6.57
N CYS A 48 3.57 1.34 6.03
CA CYS A 48 4.94 1.08 6.46
C CYS A 48 5.44 2.30 7.22
N PHE A 49 5.79 2.10 8.48
CA PHE A 49 6.17 3.15 9.40
C PHE A 49 7.62 3.05 9.84
N THR A 50 8.22 4.18 10.13
CA THR A 50 9.38 4.25 11.00
C THR A 50 8.97 5.15 12.18
N GLY A 51 8.91 4.56 13.39
CA GLY A 51 8.30 5.24 14.52
C GLY A 51 6.84 5.60 14.20
N ASP A 52 6.48 6.88 14.35
CA ASP A 52 5.13 7.37 14.07
C ASP A 52 4.95 7.90 12.64
N ARG A 53 6.02 7.87 11.84
CA ARG A 53 5.99 8.42 10.49
C ARG A 53 5.58 7.38 9.47
N LEU A 54 4.51 7.66 8.75
CA LEU A 54 4.06 6.82 7.63
C LEU A 54 4.92 7.12 6.39
N LEU A 55 5.72 6.14 5.98
CA LEU A 55 6.64 6.29 4.84
C LEU A 55 6.00 5.87 3.53
N ALA A 56 5.15 4.86 3.56
CA ALA A 56 4.57 4.28 2.35
C ALA A 56 3.28 3.57 2.69
N GLY A 57 2.47 3.35 1.69
CA GLY A 57 1.20 2.66 1.82
C GLY A 57 0.97 1.66 0.71
N LEU A 58 0.14 0.67 1.00
CA LEU A 58 -0.24 -0.36 0.04
C LEU A 58 -1.71 -0.71 0.25
N PRO A 59 -2.59 -0.41 -0.71
CA PRO A 59 -3.97 -0.88 -0.61
C PRO A 59 -4.00 -2.38 -0.87
N ILE A 60 -4.86 -3.09 -0.14
CA ILE A 60 -5.06 -4.52 -0.32
C ILE A 60 -6.55 -4.85 -0.35
N TRP A 61 -6.89 -5.86 -1.12
CA TRP A 61 -8.25 -6.38 -1.18
C TRP A 61 -8.18 -7.90 -1.09
N SER A 62 -8.58 -8.43 0.05
CA SER A 62 -8.57 -9.87 0.29
C SER A 62 -9.92 -10.46 -0.05
N THR A 63 -9.91 -11.48 -0.89
CA THR A 63 -11.10 -12.26 -1.24
C THR A 63 -10.85 -13.73 -0.93
N THR A 64 -11.92 -14.50 -0.73
CA THR A 64 -11.82 -15.94 -0.51
C THR A 64 -12.59 -16.65 -1.61
N THR A 65 -11.90 -17.55 -2.32
CA THR A 65 -12.51 -18.38 -3.37
C THR A 65 -12.13 -19.83 -3.10
N LEU A 66 -13.14 -20.70 -2.95
CA LEU A 66 -12.91 -22.11 -2.67
C LEU A 66 -12.03 -22.36 -1.44
N GLY A 67 -12.18 -21.53 -0.40
CA GLY A 67 -11.40 -21.64 0.83
C GLY A 67 -10.01 -21.05 0.77
N ILE A 68 -9.59 -20.50 -0.37
CA ILE A 68 -8.27 -19.90 -0.54
C ILE A 68 -8.38 -18.38 -0.46
N ARG A 69 -7.60 -17.77 0.44
CA ARG A 69 -7.52 -16.32 0.55
C ARG A 69 -6.60 -15.79 -0.54
N ARG A 70 -7.06 -14.76 -1.22
CA ARG A 70 -6.33 -14.12 -2.31
C ARG A 70 -6.31 -12.61 -2.13
N LEU A 71 -5.19 -12.00 -2.48
CA LEU A 71 -5.13 -10.56 -2.66
C LEU A 71 -5.35 -10.25 -4.13
N ARG A 72 -6.33 -9.42 -4.41
CA ARG A 72 -6.74 -9.11 -5.78
C ARG A 72 -6.65 -7.62 -6.05
N GLN A 73 -6.69 -7.30 -7.34
CA GLN A 73 -6.83 -5.95 -7.83
C GLN A 73 -8.30 -5.69 -8.16
N PRO A 74 -8.90 -4.60 -7.65
CA PRO A 74 -10.31 -4.29 -7.92
C PRO A 74 -10.57 -4.01 -9.41
N PRO A 75 -11.82 -4.21 -9.87
CA PRO A 75 -12.17 -3.86 -11.24
C PRO A 75 -12.03 -2.35 -11.50
N LEU A 76 -11.77 -1.99 -12.73
CA LEU A 76 -11.62 -0.60 -13.19
C LEU A 76 -10.53 0.17 -12.43
N THR A 77 -9.57 -0.54 -11.88
CA THR A 77 -8.48 0.03 -11.09
C THR A 77 -7.15 -0.35 -11.74
N PRO A 78 -6.66 0.43 -12.72
CA PRO A 78 -5.46 0.06 -13.47
C PRO A 78 -4.18 0.10 -12.67
N TYR A 79 -4.15 0.83 -11.53
CA TYR A 79 -3.04 0.80 -10.60
C TYR A 79 -3.51 0.43 -9.21
N TRP A 80 -2.87 -0.59 -8.65
CA TRP A 80 -3.19 -1.09 -7.31
C TRP A 80 -1.89 -1.59 -6.69
N GLY A 81 -1.13 -0.69 -6.12
CA GLY A 81 0.20 -1.03 -5.62
C GLY A 81 0.73 -0.01 -4.63
N PRO A 82 2.01 -0.13 -4.28
CA PRO A 82 2.59 0.72 -3.25
C PRO A 82 2.68 2.18 -3.68
N ILE A 83 2.47 3.06 -2.71
CA ILE A 83 2.72 4.49 -2.85
C ILE A 83 3.74 4.90 -1.81
N PHE A 84 4.66 5.77 -2.20
CA PHE A 84 5.73 6.22 -1.34
C PHE A 84 5.57 7.70 -1.03
N GLY A 85 5.77 8.05 0.23
CA GLY A 85 5.89 9.43 0.63
C GLY A 85 7.26 9.97 0.25
N LYS A 86 7.52 11.19 0.69
CA LYS A 86 8.83 11.81 0.49
C LYS A 86 9.86 11.12 1.37
N LEU A 87 10.87 10.53 0.74
CA LEU A 87 11.95 9.85 1.43
C LEU A 87 13.18 10.75 1.52
N ASP A 88 13.92 10.61 2.62
CA ASP A 88 15.11 11.42 2.86
C ASP A 88 16.32 10.90 2.06
N GLY A 89 17.27 11.81 1.81
CA GLY A 89 18.54 11.48 1.19
C GLY A 89 18.56 11.67 -0.32
N GLY A 90 19.70 11.38 -0.92
CA GLY A 90 19.90 11.46 -2.36
C GLY A 90 19.26 10.28 -3.08
N TYR A 91 19.44 10.24 -4.40
CA TYR A 91 18.81 9.24 -5.26
C TYR A 91 19.07 7.80 -4.82
N THR A 92 20.33 7.46 -4.57
CA THR A 92 20.70 6.10 -4.17
C THR A 92 20.10 5.73 -2.81
N THR A 93 20.11 6.66 -1.86
CA THR A 93 19.53 6.43 -0.53
C THR A 93 18.03 6.24 -0.63
N GLN A 94 17.34 7.06 -1.42
CA GLN A 94 15.90 6.91 -1.62
C GLN A 94 15.56 5.58 -2.29
N LEU A 95 16.33 5.17 -3.29
CA LEU A 95 16.14 3.89 -3.96
C LEU A 95 16.29 2.73 -2.98
N ASN A 96 17.33 2.76 -2.14
CA ASN A 96 17.55 1.73 -1.13
C ASN A 96 16.41 1.69 -0.11
N SER A 97 15.90 2.85 0.29
CA SER A 97 14.75 2.93 1.20
C SER A 97 13.50 2.34 0.56
N GLN A 98 13.24 2.64 -0.72
CA GLN A 98 12.10 2.06 -1.43
C GLN A 98 12.21 0.53 -1.50
N MET A 99 13.40 0.01 -1.78
CA MET A 99 13.62 -1.44 -1.84
C MET A 99 13.38 -2.10 -0.48
N SER A 100 13.82 -1.47 0.61
CA SER A 100 13.59 -1.98 1.96
C SER A 100 12.10 -1.98 2.30
N ILE A 101 11.39 -0.93 1.92
CA ILE A 101 9.94 -0.82 2.12
C ILE A 101 9.20 -1.89 1.32
N LEU A 102 9.56 -2.09 0.06
CA LEU A 102 8.95 -3.13 -0.78
C LEU A 102 9.16 -4.51 -0.19
N ARG A 103 10.36 -4.77 0.35
CA ARG A 103 10.64 -6.04 1.02
C ARG A 103 9.77 -6.22 2.25
N ALA A 104 9.60 -5.16 3.05
CA ALA A 104 8.75 -5.21 4.24
C ALA A 104 7.30 -5.50 3.86
N PHE A 105 6.77 -4.87 2.80
CA PHE A 105 5.43 -5.18 2.31
C PHE A 105 5.33 -6.61 1.81
N ALA A 106 6.32 -7.09 1.06
CA ALA A 106 6.31 -8.47 0.55
C ALA A 106 6.25 -9.47 1.70
N GLU A 107 7.01 -9.24 2.77
CA GLU A 107 6.97 -10.10 3.95
C GLU A 107 5.60 -10.07 4.62
N ALA A 108 4.96 -8.90 4.68
CA ALA A 108 3.62 -8.76 5.25
C ALA A 108 2.56 -9.48 4.42
N LEU A 109 2.79 -9.70 3.12
CA LEU A 109 1.87 -10.41 2.23
C LEU A 109 2.06 -11.92 2.22
N LEU A 110 3.09 -12.45 2.87
CA LEU A 110 3.36 -13.89 2.88
C LEU A 110 2.17 -14.76 3.34
N PRO A 111 1.29 -14.32 4.27
CA PRO A 111 0.14 -15.14 4.65
C PRO A 111 -0.85 -15.40 3.52
N TRP A 112 -0.82 -14.63 2.43
CA TRP A 112 -1.73 -14.84 1.30
C TRP A 112 -1.07 -15.73 0.26
N PRO A 113 -1.67 -16.89 -0.07
CA PRO A 113 -1.07 -17.82 -1.05
C PRO A 113 -1.15 -17.34 -2.49
N ASP A 114 -2.05 -16.40 -2.80
CA ASP A 114 -2.21 -15.86 -4.14
C ASP A 114 -2.33 -14.36 -4.08
N VAL A 115 -1.43 -13.66 -4.77
CA VAL A 115 -1.40 -12.20 -4.85
C VAL A 115 -1.42 -11.79 -6.32
N THR A 116 -2.47 -11.07 -6.73
CA THR A 116 -2.62 -10.55 -8.08
C THR A 116 -2.81 -9.04 -8.00
N MET A 117 -1.75 -8.30 -8.30
CA MET A 117 -1.74 -6.85 -8.26
C MET A 117 -0.88 -6.33 -9.42
N GLN A 118 -1.34 -5.24 -10.05
CA GLN A 118 -0.54 -4.54 -11.04
C GLN A 118 0.03 -3.27 -10.40
N TRP A 119 1.33 -3.28 -10.19
CA TRP A 119 2.01 -2.15 -9.58
C TRP A 119 2.44 -1.16 -10.66
N HIS A 120 2.43 0.11 -10.26
CA HIS A 120 2.76 1.19 -11.18
C HIS A 120 4.23 1.09 -11.62
N PRO A 121 4.52 1.07 -12.92
CA PRO A 121 5.90 1.12 -13.38
C PRO A 121 6.53 2.47 -13.03
N ARG A 122 7.79 2.42 -12.73
CA ARG A 122 8.55 3.61 -12.31
C ARG A 122 9.09 4.36 -13.51
#